data_db4e64058a9947a6678f071aab50ff8a
#
_entry.id   db4e64058a9947a6678f071aab50ff8a
#
_cell.length_a   1.000
_cell.length_b   1.000
_cell.length_c   1.000
_cell.angle_alpha   90.00
_cell.angle_beta   90.00
_cell.angle_gamma   90.00
#
_symmetry.space_group_name_H-M   'P 1'
#
loop_
_entity.id
_entity.type
_entity.pdbx_description
1 polymer ?
#
loop_
_entity_poly.entity_id
_entity_poly.type
_entity_poly.pdbx_seq_one_letter_code
_entity_poly.pdbx_strand_id
1 'polypeptide(L)' 'MASYTEDTREQALTQLMHLYGDSIKRMCGVYLRDMGMADDAAQETFIKAYDHIDEWLDGEINNEKAWLMRIAINT' A
#
# COMPACT_ATOMS: atom_id res chain seq x y z
N MET A 1 11.88 -19.52 9.46
CA MET A 1 11.65 -18.14 9.04
C MET A 1 11.08 -18.13 7.63
N ALA A 2 9.87 -17.63 7.49
CA ALA A 2 9.22 -17.58 6.19
C ALA A 2 9.89 -16.51 5.34
N SER A 3 10.34 -16.93 4.17
CA SER A 3 10.98 -16.03 3.24
C SER A 3 10.24 -16.18 1.92
N TYR A 4 9.61 -15.11 1.48
CA TYR A 4 8.85 -15.13 0.24
C TYR A 4 9.75 -14.72 -0.91
N THR A 5 9.49 -15.32 -2.09
CA THR A 5 10.24 -14.96 -3.28
C THR A 5 9.85 -13.57 -3.74
N GLU A 6 10.70 -12.95 -4.53
CA GLU A 6 10.43 -11.63 -5.08
C GLU A 6 9.16 -11.64 -5.93
N ASP A 7 8.96 -12.71 -6.72
CA ASP A 7 7.75 -12.84 -7.53
C ASP A 7 6.49 -12.85 -6.68
N THR A 8 6.50 -13.59 -5.58
CA THR A 8 5.36 -13.65 -4.66
C THR A 8 5.09 -12.28 -4.05
N ARG A 9 6.14 -11.58 -3.66
CA ARG A 9 6.03 -10.25 -3.06
C ARG A 9 5.50 -9.24 -4.07
N GLU A 10 5.95 -9.30 -5.30
CA GLU A 10 5.48 -8.41 -6.36
C GLU A 10 4.01 -8.68 -6.70
N GLN A 11 3.62 -9.95 -6.75
CA GLN A 11 2.22 -10.30 -6.99
C GLN A 11 1.32 -9.80 -5.87
N ALA A 12 1.78 -9.91 -4.64
CA ALA A 12 1.04 -9.40 -3.48
C ALA A 12 0.85 -7.89 -3.58
N LEU A 13 1.91 -7.17 -3.93
CA LEU A 13 1.83 -5.72 -4.10
C LEU A 13 0.84 -5.35 -5.21
N THR A 14 0.91 -6.05 -6.35
CA THR A 14 0.01 -5.82 -7.47
C THR A 14 -1.43 -6.04 -7.04
N GLN A 15 -1.69 -7.08 -6.26
CA GLN A 15 -3.03 -7.35 -5.76
C GLN A 15 -3.53 -6.24 -4.85
N LEU A 16 -2.68 -5.76 -3.95
CA LEU A 16 -3.03 -4.66 -3.06
C LEU A 16 -3.32 -3.38 -3.85
N MET A 17 -2.53 -3.10 -4.88
CA MET A 17 -2.76 -1.94 -5.73
C MET A 17 -4.08 -2.04 -6.48
N HIS A 18 -4.44 -3.24 -6.93
CA HIS A 18 -5.72 -3.49 -7.59
C HIS A 18 -6.89 -3.26 -6.66
N LEU A 19 -6.78 -3.77 -5.43
CA LEU A 19 -7.87 -3.72 -4.46
C LEU A 19 -8.05 -2.33 -3.85
N TYR A 20 -6.96 -1.65 -3.58
CA TYR A 20 -6.98 -0.43 -2.77
C TYR A 20 -6.37 0.80 -3.44
N GLY A 21 -5.83 0.64 -4.65
CA GLY A 21 -5.15 1.74 -5.34
C GLY A 21 -5.99 3.00 -5.46
N ASP A 22 -7.22 2.84 -5.93
CA ASP A 22 -8.13 3.97 -6.11
C ASP A 22 -8.51 4.62 -4.78
N SER A 23 -8.76 3.79 -3.76
CA SER A 23 -9.12 4.29 -2.43
C SER A 23 -7.97 5.09 -1.81
N ILE A 24 -6.76 4.57 -1.92
CA ILE A 24 -5.57 5.24 -1.38
C ILE A 24 -5.31 6.54 -2.13
N LYS A 25 -5.41 6.50 -3.46
CA LYS A 25 -5.22 7.70 -4.27
C LYS A 25 -6.25 8.77 -3.91
N ARG A 26 -7.51 8.37 -3.76
CA ARG A 26 -8.59 9.29 -3.42
C ARG A 26 -8.36 9.92 -2.06
N MET A 27 -7.96 9.11 -1.09
CA MET A 27 -7.66 9.59 0.26
C MET A 27 -6.49 10.57 0.24
N CYS A 28 -5.43 10.25 -0.50
CA CYS A 28 -4.28 11.14 -0.63
C CYS A 28 -4.67 12.46 -1.30
N GLY A 29 -5.54 12.41 -2.31
CA GLY A 29 -6.02 13.61 -2.99
C GLY A 29 -6.79 14.53 -2.06
N VAL A 30 -7.66 13.97 -1.24
CA VAL A 30 -8.42 14.73 -0.25
C VAL A 30 -7.48 15.32 0.81
N TYR A 31 -6.56 14.52 1.30
CA TYR A 31 -5.64 14.92 2.35
C TYR A 31 -4.71 16.06 1.89
N LEU A 32 -4.18 15.93 0.67
CA LEU A 32 -3.26 16.92 0.10
C LEU A 32 -3.96 18.05 -0.62
N ARG A 33 -5.25 17.87 -0.93
CA ARG A 33 -6.05 18.81 -1.72
C ARG A 33 -5.44 19.06 -3.11
N ASP A 34 -4.80 18.02 -3.66
CA ASP A 34 -4.13 18.09 -4.95
C ASP A 34 -4.09 16.70 -5.57
N MET A 35 -4.87 16.50 -6.64
CA MET A 35 -4.95 15.21 -7.29
C MET A 35 -3.68 14.83 -8.04
N GLY A 36 -2.91 15.82 -8.48
CA GLY A 36 -1.62 15.55 -9.11
C GLY A 36 -0.60 14.98 -8.14
N MET A 37 -0.55 15.54 -6.95
CA MET A 37 0.31 15.03 -5.88
C MET A 37 -0.20 13.72 -5.30
N ALA A 38 -1.51 13.46 -5.44
CA ALA A 38 -2.11 12.23 -4.93
C ALA A 38 -1.54 10.99 -5.60
N ASP A 39 -1.27 11.06 -6.90
CA ASP A 39 -0.66 9.93 -7.61
C ASP A 39 0.70 9.57 -7.04
N ASP A 40 1.53 10.59 -6.83
CA ASP A 40 2.87 10.38 -6.28
C ASP A 40 2.80 9.85 -4.86
N ALA A 41 1.90 10.40 -4.05
CA ALA A 41 1.73 9.96 -2.67
C ALA A 41 1.22 8.52 -2.61
N ALA A 42 0.31 8.14 -3.49
CA ALA A 42 -0.20 6.78 -3.54
C ALA A 42 0.90 5.80 -3.97
N GLN A 43 1.69 6.15 -4.97
CA GLN A 43 2.82 5.32 -5.39
C GLN A 43 3.80 5.12 -4.24
N GLU A 44 4.13 6.19 -3.53
CA GLU A 44 5.05 6.10 -2.40
C GLU A 44 4.49 5.23 -1.28
N THR A 45 3.18 5.31 -1.06
CA THR A 45 2.51 4.46 -0.09
C THR A 45 2.71 2.99 -0.41
N PHE A 46 2.53 2.61 -1.68
CA PHE A 46 2.68 1.22 -2.08
C PHE A 46 4.15 0.78 -2.11
N ILE A 47 5.08 1.67 -2.42
CA ILE A 47 6.50 1.37 -2.30
C ILE A 47 6.86 1.05 -0.85
N LYS A 48 6.37 1.82 0.09
CA LYS A 48 6.60 1.57 1.51
C LYS A 48 5.88 0.32 1.99
N ALA A 49 4.69 0.07 1.46
CA ALA A 49 3.95 -1.15 1.78
C ALA A 49 4.74 -2.39 1.34
N TYR A 50 5.46 -2.30 0.25
CA TYR A 50 6.28 -3.40 -0.24
C TYR A 50 7.35 -3.79 0.78
N ASP A 51 7.90 -2.83 1.50
CA ASP A 51 8.91 -3.11 2.53
C ASP A 51 8.34 -3.95 3.67
N HIS A 52 7.02 -3.93 3.85
CA HIS A 52 6.33 -4.67 4.91
C HIS A 52 5.38 -5.73 4.35
N ILE A 53 5.55 -6.08 3.08
CA ILE A 53 4.62 -6.98 2.41
C ILE A 53 4.61 -8.39 3.02
N ASP A 54 5.71 -8.78 3.65
CA ASP A 54 5.80 -10.08 4.31
C ASP A 54 4.78 -10.19 5.44
N GLU A 55 4.51 -9.09 6.15
CA GLU A 55 3.50 -9.07 7.22
C GLU A 55 2.12 -9.37 6.67
N TRP A 56 1.82 -8.81 5.48
CA TRP A 56 0.55 -9.10 4.82
C TRP A 56 0.48 -10.55 4.35
N LEU A 57 1.57 -11.06 3.78
CA LEU A 57 1.63 -12.44 3.31
C LEU A 57 1.55 -13.44 4.46
N ASP A 58 2.08 -13.07 5.63
CA ASP A 58 2.01 -13.90 6.83
C ASP A 58 0.63 -13.87 7.49
N GLY A 59 -0.28 -13.02 7.01
CA GLY A 59 -1.62 -12.91 7.57
C GLY A 59 -1.69 -12.11 8.86
N GLU A 60 -0.69 -11.29 9.11
CA GLU A 60 -0.63 -10.49 10.35
C GLU A 60 -1.44 -9.21 10.27
N ILE A 61 -1.90 -8.85 9.07
CA ILE A 61 -2.64 -7.62 8.86
C ILE A 61 -4.14 -7.90 8.92
N ASN A 62 -4.81 -7.41 9.94
CA ASN A 62 -6.24 -7.62 10.14
C ASN A 62 -7.11 -6.72 9.25
N ASN A 63 -6.67 -5.50 9.04
CA ASN A 63 -7.40 -4.54 8.22
C ASN A 63 -6.43 -3.92 7.22
N GLU A 64 -6.45 -4.44 6.02
CA GLU A 64 -5.52 -4.08 4.96
C GLU A 64 -5.64 -2.61 4.58
N LYS A 65 -6.87 -2.13 4.46
CA LYS A 65 -7.10 -0.74 4.07
C LYS A 65 -6.59 0.23 5.12
N ALA A 66 -6.86 -0.06 6.39
CA ALA A 66 -6.38 0.79 7.49
C ALA A 66 -4.86 0.77 7.57
N TRP A 67 -4.27 -0.38 7.32
CA TRP A 67 -2.81 -0.54 7.29
C TRP A 67 -2.19 0.34 6.21
N LEU A 68 -2.74 0.28 5.00
CA LEU A 68 -2.26 1.10 3.89
C LEU A 68 -2.46 2.59 4.15
N MET A 69 -3.61 2.96 4.73
CA MET A 69 -3.90 4.34 5.06
C MET A 69 -2.94 4.90 6.10
N ARG A 70 -2.56 4.06 7.07
CA ARG A 70 -1.57 4.47 8.08
C ARG A 70 -0.22 4.75 7.42
N ILE A 71 0.18 3.90 6.49
CA ILE A 71 1.42 4.11 5.73
C ILE A 71 1.34 5.42 4.96
N ALA A 72 0.21 5.66 4.30
CA ALA A 72 0.01 6.87 3.50
C ALA A 72 0.10 8.14 4.36
N ILE A 73 -0.52 8.13 5.53
CA ILE A 73 -0.51 9.28 6.42
C ILE A 73 0.89 9.56 6.97
N ASN A 74 1.67 8.52 7.20
CA ASN A 74 3.02 8.64 7.73
C ASN A 74 4.09 8.85 6.65
N THR A 75 3.67 8.95 5.42
CA THR A 75 4.60 9.14 4.29
C THR A 75 5.01 10.59 4.10
#